data_e5d168c978a59ae9b590c5c657d538fe
#
_entry.id   e5d168c978a59ae9b590c5c657d538fe
#
_cell.length_a   1.000
_cell.length_b   1.000
_cell.length_c   1.000
_cell.angle_alpha   90.00
_cell.angle_beta   90.00
_cell.angle_gamma   90.00
#
_symmetry.space_group_name_H-M   'P 1'
#
loop_
_entity.id
_entity.type
_entity.pdbx_description
1 polymer ?
#
loop_
_entity_poly.entity_id
_entity_poly.type
_entity_poly.pdbx_seq_one_letter_code
_entity_poly.pdbx_strand_id
1 'polypeptide(L)'
;TMLAWNARPPDPEIWGSKWREEWFRRMDHTPAYIETWLKHQNRDSFWKHGSICEDFSEIECAVFAVGGWADPYSNAIPRMLEGLNCPRKGLIGPWAHEYPMRALPGPQIGFLQECLRWWDYWLKEKDTGIMNEPMLRTWIHESGKPGGVQKERSGSWVGENDWPSSNMTSEHFFLHQNGMSA
;
A
#
# COMPACT_ATOMS: atom_id res chain seq x y z
N THR A 1 -16.75 -4.18 7.36
CA THR A 1 -15.87 -5.33 7.66
C THR A 1 -15.20 -5.19 9.03
N MET A 2 -14.49 -4.08 9.33
CA MET A 2 -13.80 -3.88 10.61
C MET A 2 -14.73 -3.99 11.83
N LEU A 3 -15.92 -3.41 11.78
CA LEU A 3 -16.91 -3.53 12.87
C LEU A 3 -17.34 -4.98 13.10
N ALA A 4 -17.56 -5.73 12.01
CA ALA A 4 -17.91 -7.15 12.12
C ALA A 4 -16.77 -7.97 12.75
N TRP A 5 -15.51 -7.62 12.47
CA TRP A 5 -14.36 -8.26 13.08
C TRP A 5 -14.28 -7.99 14.59
N ASN A 6 -14.50 -6.74 15.01
CA ASN A 6 -14.49 -6.38 16.43
C ASN A 6 -15.64 -7.05 17.22
N ALA A 7 -16.79 -7.24 16.57
CA ALA A 7 -17.94 -7.92 17.17
C ALA A 7 -17.84 -9.46 17.17
N ARG A 8 -16.81 -10.01 16.54
CA ARG A 8 -16.63 -11.46 16.42
C ARG A 8 -16.33 -12.10 17.78
N PRO A 9 -16.99 -13.24 18.12
CA PRO A 9 -16.67 -13.94 19.35
C PRO A 9 -15.23 -14.48 19.33
N PRO A 10 -14.55 -14.50 20.47
CA PRO A 10 -13.29 -15.20 20.64
C PRO A 10 -13.45 -16.70 20.35
N ASP A 11 -12.38 -17.33 19.89
CA ASP A 11 -12.37 -18.75 19.61
C ASP A 11 -12.48 -19.56 20.93
N PRO A 12 -13.52 -20.39 21.10
CA PRO A 12 -13.68 -21.21 22.30
C PRO A 12 -12.55 -22.22 22.53
N GLU A 13 -11.89 -22.69 21.47
CA GLU A 13 -10.76 -23.63 21.59
C GLU A 13 -9.54 -22.93 22.23
N ILE A 14 -9.37 -21.63 22.00
CA ILE A 14 -8.28 -20.84 22.59
C ILE A 14 -8.67 -20.32 23.99
N TRP A 15 -9.89 -19.82 24.15
CA TRP A 15 -10.36 -19.14 25.37
C TRP A 15 -11.05 -20.07 26.38
N GLY A 16 -11.33 -21.31 26.02
CA GLY A 16 -12.03 -22.26 26.88
C GLY A 16 -13.39 -21.72 27.32
N SER A 17 -13.78 -21.99 28.55
CA SER A 17 -15.07 -21.56 29.10
C SER A 17 -15.24 -20.03 29.24
N LYS A 18 -14.15 -19.27 29.18
CA LYS A 18 -14.16 -17.81 29.33
C LYS A 18 -14.47 -17.05 28.05
N TRP A 19 -14.61 -17.72 26.90
CA TRP A 19 -14.79 -17.04 25.60
C TRP A 19 -15.99 -16.10 25.59
N ARG A 20 -17.10 -16.47 26.24
CA ARG A 20 -18.34 -15.66 26.31
C ARG A 20 -18.14 -14.39 27.14
N GLU A 21 -17.52 -14.51 28.31
CA GLU A 21 -17.19 -13.36 29.17
C GLU A 21 -16.29 -12.37 28.46
N GLU A 22 -15.24 -12.87 27.82
CA GLU A 22 -14.33 -12.05 27.05
C GLU A 22 -15.01 -11.39 25.83
N TRP A 23 -15.92 -12.07 25.18
CA TRP A 23 -16.70 -11.50 24.08
C TRP A 23 -17.54 -10.30 24.54
N PHE A 24 -18.30 -10.44 25.58
CA PHE A 24 -19.09 -9.34 26.14
C PHE A 24 -18.20 -8.22 26.64
N ARG A 25 -17.10 -8.52 27.32
CA ARG A 25 -16.12 -7.50 27.70
C ARG A 25 -15.60 -6.69 26.50
N ARG A 26 -15.27 -7.34 25.39
CA ARG A 26 -14.86 -6.65 24.16
C ARG A 26 -15.98 -5.78 23.58
N MET A 27 -17.19 -6.30 23.53
CA MET A 27 -18.35 -5.56 23.03
C MET A 27 -18.62 -4.31 23.85
N ASP A 28 -18.57 -4.40 25.17
CA ASP A 28 -18.80 -3.26 26.07
C ASP A 28 -17.70 -2.18 25.98
N HIS A 29 -16.47 -2.58 25.65
CA HIS A 29 -15.32 -1.67 25.59
C HIS A 29 -14.96 -1.25 24.15
N THR A 30 -15.65 -1.75 23.14
CA THR A 30 -15.39 -1.36 21.75
C THR A 30 -16.26 -0.17 21.35
N PRO A 31 -15.69 1.00 21.06
CA PRO A 31 -16.46 2.15 20.62
C PRO A 31 -17.21 1.87 19.30
N ALA A 32 -18.34 2.51 19.13
CA ALA A 32 -19.10 2.48 17.88
C ALA A 32 -18.44 3.41 16.85
N TYR A 33 -17.29 3.00 16.30
CA TYR A 33 -16.50 3.80 15.36
C TYR A 33 -17.31 4.36 14.18
N ILE A 34 -18.32 3.63 13.74
CA ILE A 34 -19.17 4.06 12.62
C ILE A 34 -19.92 5.34 12.91
N GLU A 35 -20.32 5.59 14.15
CA GLU A 35 -20.99 6.84 14.52
C GLU A 35 -20.09 8.05 14.33
N THR A 36 -18.82 7.91 14.74
CA THR A 36 -17.81 8.95 14.54
C THR A 36 -17.56 9.18 13.05
N TRP A 37 -17.35 8.13 12.27
CA TRP A 37 -17.12 8.23 10.82
C TRP A 37 -18.31 8.87 10.09
N LEU A 38 -19.54 8.56 10.49
CA LEU A 38 -20.75 9.14 9.90
C LEU A 38 -20.92 10.64 10.24
N LYS A 39 -20.35 11.10 11.34
CA LYS A 39 -20.31 12.54 11.70
C LYS A 39 -19.29 13.32 10.85
N HIS A 40 -18.27 12.66 10.33
CA HIS A 40 -17.18 13.27 9.57
C HIS A 40 -17.25 12.86 8.09
N GLN A 41 -18.26 13.40 7.36
CA GLN A 41 -18.51 13.08 5.95
C GLN A 41 -17.58 13.79 4.96
N ASN A 42 -16.83 14.78 5.41
CA ASN A 42 -15.85 15.52 4.64
C ASN A 42 -14.46 15.30 5.23
N ARG A 43 -13.41 15.61 4.45
CA ARG A 43 -12.02 15.56 4.92
C ARG A 43 -11.74 16.76 5.84
N ASP A 44 -12.21 16.67 7.08
CA ASP A 44 -11.99 17.62 8.16
C ASP A 44 -10.78 17.27 9.05
N SER A 45 -10.62 17.95 10.18
CA SER A 45 -9.52 17.74 11.11
C SER A 45 -9.44 16.30 11.66
N PHE A 46 -10.56 15.60 11.76
CA PHE A 46 -10.58 14.20 12.19
C PHE A 46 -9.81 13.27 11.24
N TRP A 47 -10.04 13.44 9.92
CA TRP A 47 -9.35 12.63 8.91
C TRP A 47 -7.91 13.10 8.65
N LYS A 48 -7.68 14.42 8.74
CA LYS A 48 -6.34 15.01 8.55
C LYS A 48 -5.36 14.53 9.61
N HIS A 49 -5.80 14.41 10.85
CA HIS A 49 -4.97 13.94 11.96
C HIS A 49 -4.25 12.60 11.68
N GLY A 50 -4.88 11.68 10.96
CA GLY A 50 -4.31 10.38 10.62
C GLY A 50 -3.63 10.32 9.24
N SER A 51 -3.40 11.46 8.57
CA SER A 51 -2.95 11.52 7.18
C SER A 51 -1.58 12.16 7.06
N ILE A 52 -0.56 11.39 6.74
CA ILE A 52 0.82 11.90 6.53
C ILE A 52 0.93 12.90 5.37
N CYS A 53 -0.03 12.88 4.43
CA CYS A 53 -0.04 13.79 3.28
C CYS A 53 -0.36 15.25 3.63
N GLU A 54 -0.69 15.57 4.87
CA GLU A 54 -0.80 16.96 5.34
C GLU A 54 0.58 17.58 5.53
N ASP A 55 1.53 16.80 6.06
CA ASP A 55 2.93 17.20 6.21
C ASP A 55 3.84 15.97 6.16
N PHE A 56 4.43 15.71 5.01
CA PHE A 56 5.38 14.60 4.84
C PHE A 56 6.68 14.80 5.61
N SER A 57 7.01 16.03 6.02
CA SER A 57 8.26 16.33 6.74
C SER A 57 8.29 15.77 8.16
N GLU A 58 7.12 15.41 8.70
CA GLU A 58 7.01 14.73 10.00
C GLU A 58 7.55 13.29 9.99
N ILE A 59 7.79 12.71 8.80
CA ILE A 59 8.33 11.37 8.67
C ILE A 59 9.84 11.46 8.45
N GLU A 60 10.59 11.18 9.49
CA GLU A 60 12.06 11.21 9.48
C GLU A 60 12.70 9.83 9.27
N CYS A 61 12.00 8.76 9.63
CA CYS A 61 12.50 7.40 9.48
C CYS A 61 12.54 6.95 8.01
N ALA A 62 13.43 5.99 7.71
CA ALA A 62 13.52 5.39 6.38
C ALA A 62 12.22 4.64 6.01
N VAL A 63 11.72 4.83 4.79
CA VAL A 63 10.44 4.27 4.31
C VAL A 63 10.66 3.34 3.11
N PHE A 64 10.19 2.09 3.23
CA PHE A 64 10.04 1.17 2.11
C PHE A 64 8.56 0.98 1.79
N ALA A 65 8.08 1.68 0.76
CA ALA A 65 6.68 1.68 0.35
C ALA A 65 6.43 0.58 -0.68
N VAL A 66 5.52 -0.34 -0.38
CA VAL A 66 5.24 -1.50 -1.23
C VAL A 66 3.76 -1.57 -1.56
N GLY A 67 3.44 -1.78 -2.83
CA GLY A 67 2.05 -1.88 -3.29
C GLY A 67 1.91 -2.66 -4.59
N GLY A 68 0.69 -2.70 -5.12
CA GLY A 68 0.39 -3.41 -6.34
C GLY A 68 -0.57 -2.63 -7.26
N TRP A 69 -0.42 -2.80 -8.57
CA TRP A 69 -1.27 -2.12 -9.55
C TRP A 69 -2.74 -2.58 -9.51
N ALA A 70 -3.01 -3.79 -9.04
CA ALA A 70 -4.37 -4.31 -8.84
C ALA A 70 -4.92 -4.03 -7.43
N ASP A 71 -4.21 -3.24 -6.63
CA ASP A 71 -4.63 -2.78 -5.30
C ASP A 71 -5.37 -1.43 -5.43
N PRO A 72 -6.47 -1.19 -4.70
CA PRO A 72 -7.15 0.10 -4.69
C PRO A 72 -6.29 1.25 -4.14
N TYR A 73 -5.20 0.95 -3.44
CA TYR A 73 -4.27 1.94 -2.86
C TYR A 73 -2.98 2.13 -3.66
N SER A 74 -2.91 1.64 -4.90
CA SER A 74 -1.71 1.69 -5.76
C SER A 74 -1.08 3.09 -5.86
N ASN A 75 -1.90 4.13 -5.90
CA ASN A 75 -1.45 5.52 -6.02
C ASN A 75 -0.82 6.10 -4.74
N ALA A 76 -0.90 5.40 -3.60
CA ALA A 76 -0.25 5.84 -2.37
C ALA A 76 1.28 5.78 -2.47
N ILE A 77 1.82 4.79 -3.19
CA ILE A 77 3.27 4.60 -3.31
C ILE A 77 3.94 5.77 -4.03
N PRO A 78 3.53 6.15 -5.28
CA PRO A 78 4.10 7.29 -5.97
C PRO A 78 3.98 8.58 -5.17
N ARG A 79 2.83 8.84 -4.53
CA ARG A 79 2.62 10.03 -3.71
C ARG A 79 3.56 10.10 -2.50
N MET A 80 3.82 8.97 -1.84
CA MET A 80 4.80 8.92 -0.76
C MET A 80 6.22 9.17 -1.27
N LEU A 81 6.60 8.58 -2.40
CA LEU A 81 7.92 8.81 -2.98
C LEU A 81 8.13 10.28 -3.39
N GLU A 82 7.09 10.95 -3.87
CA GLU A 82 7.14 12.37 -4.22
C GLU A 82 7.22 13.26 -2.97
N GLY A 83 6.40 12.98 -1.96
CA GLY A 83 6.22 13.88 -0.81
C GLY A 83 7.25 13.72 0.30
N LEU A 84 7.76 12.50 0.53
CA LEU A 84 8.71 12.22 1.61
C LEU A 84 10.10 12.81 1.32
N ASN A 85 10.74 13.36 2.35
CA ASN A 85 12.12 13.86 2.30
C ASN A 85 13.14 12.88 2.94
N CYS A 86 12.67 11.91 3.71
CA CYS A 86 13.50 10.87 4.31
C CYS A 86 14.05 9.87 3.27
N PRO A 87 15.04 9.03 3.64
CA PRO A 87 15.47 7.91 2.81
C PRO A 87 14.29 7.00 2.46
N ARG A 88 14.07 6.74 1.18
CA ARG A 88 12.88 6.03 0.73
C ARG A 88 13.11 5.17 -0.49
N LYS A 89 12.36 4.08 -0.60
CA LYS A 89 12.28 3.19 -1.74
C LYS A 89 10.82 2.79 -1.99
N GLY A 90 10.49 2.57 -3.25
CA GLY A 90 9.19 2.09 -3.69
C GLY A 90 9.28 0.78 -4.45
N LEU A 91 8.29 -0.07 -4.26
CA LEU A 91 8.14 -1.31 -4.99
C LEU A 91 6.68 -1.50 -5.38
N ILE A 92 6.38 -1.52 -6.67
CA ILE A 92 5.02 -1.72 -7.18
C ILE A 92 5.03 -2.90 -8.15
N GLY A 93 4.42 -3.99 -7.73
CA GLY A 93 4.21 -5.16 -8.58
C GLY A 93 2.83 -5.20 -9.23
N PRO A 94 2.49 -6.26 -9.96
CA PRO A 94 1.16 -6.41 -10.57
C PRO A 94 0.05 -6.76 -9.56
N TRP A 95 0.38 -6.90 -8.31
CA TRP A 95 -0.37 -7.52 -7.22
C TRP A 95 -1.68 -6.83 -6.86
N ALA A 96 -2.65 -7.62 -6.40
CA ALA A 96 -3.80 -7.14 -5.66
C ALA A 96 -3.45 -6.90 -4.18
N HIS A 97 -4.46 -6.67 -3.32
CA HIS A 97 -4.29 -6.36 -1.90
C HIS A 97 -3.86 -7.59 -1.09
N GLU A 98 -2.64 -8.05 -1.35
CA GLU A 98 -2.04 -9.22 -0.71
C GLU A 98 -0.51 -9.07 -0.68
N TYR A 99 0.16 -9.82 0.20
CA TYR A 99 1.63 -9.80 0.29
C TYR A 99 2.30 -10.32 -0.99
N PRO A 100 3.34 -9.63 -1.51
CA PRO A 100 3.98 -9.93 -2.79
C PRO A 100 4.47 -11.37 -2.99
N MET A 101 4.77 -12.12 -1.91
CA MET A 101 5.22 -13.51 -2.01
C MET A 101 4.10 -14.50 -2.36
N ARG A 102 2.83 -14.09 -2.31
CA ARG A 102 1.68 -14.94 -2.61
C ARG A 102 0.57 -14.22 -3.38
N ALA A 103 0.74 -12.92 -3.63
CA ALA A 103 -0.26 -12.12 -4.30
C ALA A 103 -0.50 -12.53 -5.75
N LEU A 104 -1.73 -12.34 -6.20
CA LEU A 104 -2.14 -12.46 -7.59
C LEU A 104 -2.60 -11.08 -8.09
N PRO A 105 -2.41 -10.79 -9.38
CA PRO A 105 -1.63 -11.57 -10.35
C PRO A 105 -0.13 -11.54 -10.03
N GLY A 106 0.59 -12.59 -10.48
CA GLY A 106 2.05 -12.63 -10.46
C GLY A 106 2.70 -11.71 -11.49
N PRO A 107 4.07 -11.62 -11.48
CA PRO A 107 4.99 -12.50 -10.76
C PRO A 107 5.05 -12.22 -9.26
N GLN A 108 5.11 -13.29 -8.49
CA GLN A 108 5.45 -13.25 -7.07
C GLN A 108 6.93 -13.02 -6.88
N ILE A 109 7.33 -12.48 -5.73
CA ILE A 109 8.74 -12.22 -5.40
C ILE A 109 9.12 -12.75 -4.02
N GLY A 110 10.41 -12.83 -3.74
CA GLY A 110 10.95 -13.10 -2.42
C GLY A 110 10.79 -11.89 -1.48
N PHE A 111 9.55 -11.53 -1.14
CA PHE A 111 9.25 -10.30 -0.41
C PHE A 111 9.87 -10.26 0.99
N LEU A 112 9.93 -11.39 1.69
CA LEU A 112 10.57 -11.44 3.00
C LEU A 112 12.08 -11.19 2.91
N GLN A 113 12.72 -11.60 1.83
CA GLN A 113 14.12 -11.33 1.55
C GLN A 113 14.35 -9.82 1.28
N GLU A 114 13.45 -9.16 0.56
CA GLU A 114 13.49 -7.71 0.37
C GLU A 114 13.34 -6.97 1.71
N CYS A 115 12.38 -7.38 2.54
CA CYS A 115 12.21 -6.84 3.88
C CYS A 115 13.45 -7.06 4.75
N LEU A 116 14.05 -8.24 4.70
CA LEU A 116 15.27 -8.55 5.47
C LEU A 116 16.45 -7.67 5.05
N ARG A 117 16.65 -7.46 3.74
CA ARG A 117 17.68 -6.55 3.20
C ARG A 117 17.47 -5.13 3.72
N TRP A 118 16.22 -4.64 3.70
CA TRP A 118 15.86 -3.31 4.22
C TRP A 118 16.16 -3.18 5.70
N TRP A 119 15.71 -4.12 6.53
CA TRP A 119 15.92 -4.08 7.98
C TRP A 119 17.36 -4.33 8.40
N ASP A 120 18.10 -5.17 7.69
CA ASP A 120 19.52 -5.37 7.94
C ASP A 120 20.32 -4.08 7.66
N TYR A 121 19.95 -3.34 6.62
CA TYR A 121 20.57 -2.06 6.30
C TYR A 121 20.29 -1.01 7.39
N TRP A 122 19.02 -0.76 7.70
CA TRP A 122 18.61 0.36 8.56
C TRP A 122 18.71 0.08 10.06
N LEU A 123 18.57 -1.16 10.50
CA LEU A 123 18.57 -1.51 11.93
C LEU A 123 19.85 -2.19 12.39
N LYS A 124 20.66 -2.70 11.47
CA LYS A 124 21.90 -3.42 11.80
C LYS A 124 23.13 -2.84 11.10
N GLU A 125 22.97 -1.73 10.38
CA GLU A 125 24.05 -1.02 9.67
C GLU A 125 24.84 -1.90 8.69
N LYS A 126 24.19 -2.94 8.13
CA LYS A 126 24.79 -3.83 7.15
C LYS A 126 24.61 -3.27 5.74
N ASP A 127 25.69 -3.17 4.97
CA ASP A 127 25.58 -2.88 3.55
C ASP A 127 24.96 -4.06 2.81
N THR A 128 23.67 -3.93 2.47
CA THR A 128 22.92 -4.90 1.68
C THR A 128 22.78 -4.52 0.21
N GLY A 129 23.36 -3.37 -0.16
CA GLY A 129 23.24 -2.79 -1.50
C GLY A 129 21.86 -2.22 -1.83
N ILE A 130 20.86 -2.32 -0.93
CA ILE A 130 19.48 -1.94 -1.25
C ILE A 130 19.34 -0.44 -1.56
N MET A 131 20.15 0.42 -0.95
CA MET A 131 20.10 1.86 -1.21
C MET A 131 20.76 2.26 -2.54
N ASN A 132 21.58 1.38 -3.15
CA ASN A 132 22.18 1.59 -4.46
C ASN A 132 21.25 1.18 -5.62
N GLU A 133 20.14 0.54 -5.32
CA GLU A 133 19.11 0.20 -6.31
C GLU A 133 18.27 1.43 -6.66
N PRO A 134 17.50 1.43 -7.78
CA PRO A 134 16.58 2.49 -8.14
C PRO A 134 15.63 2.87 -7.00
N MET A 135 15.25 4.15 -6.90
CA MET A 135 14.29 4.62 -5.90
C MET A 135 12.95 3.90 -6.03
N LEU A 136 12.45 3.74 -7.24
CA LEU A 136 11.22 3.01 -7.53
C LEU A 136 11.54 1.82 -8.44
N ARG A 137 11.13 0.63 -8.05
CA ARG A 137 11.04 -0.55 -8.89
C ARG A 137 9.57 -0.85 -9.15
N THR A 138 9.18 -0.85 -10.42
CA THR A 138 7.79 -1.05 -10.79
C THR A 138 7.63 -2.07 -11.91
N TRP A 139 6.56 -2.87 -11.83
CA TRP A 139 6.17 -3.78 -12.88
C TRP A 139 5.37 -3.04 -13.95
N ILE A 140 5.89 -2.94 -15.14
CA ILE A 140 5.18 -2.35 -16.28
C ILE A 140 4.45 -3.47 -17.02
N HIS A 141 3.12 -3.36 -17.08
CA HIS A 141 2.26 -4.33 -17.73
C HIS A 141 2.34 -4.21 -19.25
N GLU A 142 2.38 -5.34 -19.93
CA GLU A 142 2.07 -5.42 -21.35
C GLU A 142 0.56 -5.37 -21.58
N SER A 143 0.17 -4.90 -22.75
CA SER A 143 -1.23 -4.95 -23.18
C SER A 143 -1.72 -6.39 -23.25
N GLY A 144 -2.92 -6.63 -22.74
CA GLY A 144 -3.53 -7.94 -22.71
C GLY A 144 -5.04 -7.85 -22.91
N LYS A 145 -5.66 -8.98 -23.26
CA LYS A 145 -7.11 -9.03 -23.36
C LYS A 145 -7.73 -8.80 -21.98
N PRO A 146 -8.78 -7.98 -21.88
CA PRO A 146 -9.57 -7.87 -20.66
C PRO A 146 -10.06 -9.27 -20.22
N GLY A 147 -10.04 -9.54 -18.94
CA GLY A 147 -10.47 -10.82 -18.39
C GLY A 147 -10.81 -10.70 -16.91
N GLY A 148 -11.32 -11.77 -16.34
CA GLY A 148 -11.56 -11.89 -14.89
C GLY A 148 -10.28 -11.97 -14.09
N VAL A 149 -10.26 -12.79 -13.03
CA VAL A 149 -9.07 -13.00 -12.20
C VAL A 149 -7.94 -13.62 -13.02
N GLN A 150 -6.82 -12.91 -13.12
CA GLN A 150 -5.62 -13.37 -13.80
C GLN A 150 -4.62 -13.88 -12.75
N LYS A 151 -3.98 -15.01 -13.04
CA LYS A 151 -2.92 -15.55 -12.17
C LYS A 151 -1.58 -14.85 -12.38
N GLU A 152 -1.31 -14.45 -13.62
CA GLU A 152 -0.08 -13.79 -14.04
C GLU A 152 -0.42 -12.57 -14.91
N ARG A 153 0.43 -11.56 -14.86
CA ARG A 153 0.40 -10.40 -15.75
C ARG A 153 1.73 -10.30 -16.49
N SER A 154 1.68 -10.39 -17.81
CA SER A 154 2.87 -10.14 -18.64
C SER A 154 3.38 -8.73 -18.47
N GLY A 155 4.71 -8.58 -18.48
CA GLY A 155 5.35 -7.29 -18.28
C GLY A 155 6.84 -7.43 -17.98
N SER A 156 7.43 -6.35 -17.48
CA SER A 156 8.83 -6.31 -17.07
C SER A 156 9.03 -5.37 -15.89
N TRP A 157 10.08 -5.63 -15.10
CA TRP A 157 10.53 -4.73 -14.06
C TRP A 157 11.27 -3.54 -14.66
N VAL A 158 10.89 -2.34 -14.23
CA VAL A 158 11.54 -1.08 -14.59
C VAL A 158 12.00 -0.40 -13.31
N GLY A 159 13.19 0.19 -13.34
CA GLY A 159 13.76 0.97 -12.25
C GLY A 159 13.85 2.44 -12.61
N GLU A 160 13.35 3.30 -11.71
CA GLU A 160 13.49 4.75 -11.79
C GLU A 160 14.35 5.24 -10.61
N ASN A 161 15.41 5.97 -10.92
CA ASN A 161 16.34 6.43 -9.89
C ASN A 161 15.76 7.54 -9.03
N ASP A 162 14.85 8.32 -9.61
CA ASP A 162 14.15 9.43 -8.95
C ASP A 162 12.64 9.32 -9.15
N TRP A 163 11.88 9.96 -8.27
CA TRP A 163 10.45 10.10 -8.43
C TRP A 163 9.97 11.49 -7.96
N PRO A 164 9.21 12.26 -8.77
CA PRO A 164 8.78 11.92 -10.15
C PRO A 164 9.94 11.65 -11.10
N SER A 165 9.76 10.68 -11.99
CA SER A 165 10.82 10.31 -12.95
C SER A 165 11.02 11.37 -14.02
N SER A 166 12.29 11.70 -14.31
CA SER A 166 12.65 12.59 -15.43
C SER A 166 12.33 12.00 -16.81
N ASN A 167 12.05 10.69 -16.87
CA ASN A 167 11.66 9.99 -18.09
C ASN A 167 10.16 10.13 -18.42
N MET A 168 9.38 10.76 -17.53
CA MET A 168 7.94 10.95 -17.71
C MET A 168 7.64 12.38 -18.15
N THR A 169 6.80 12.50 -19.18
CA THR A 169 6.25 13.77 -19.64
C THR A 169 4.75 13.75 -19.41
N SER A 170 4.22 14.84 -18.83
CA SER A 170 2.77 15.01 -18.66
C SER A 170 2.18 15.58 -19.94
N GLU A 171 1.18 14.90 -20.47
CA GLU A 171 0.41 15.37 -21.62
C GLU A 171 -1.05 15.55 -21.22
N HIS A 172 -1.68 16.61 -21.74
CA HIS A 172 -3.08 16.91 -21.50
C HIS A 172 -3.91 16.64 -22.75
N PHE A 173 -4.95 15.81 -22.59
CA PHE A 173 -5.89 15.53 -23.66
C PHE A 173 -7.28 16.05 -23.27
N PHE A 174 -7.91 16.77 -24.19
CA PHE A 174 -9.28 17.26 -24.02
C PHE A 174 -10.25 16.28 -24.66
N LEU A 175 -11.28 15.87 -23.93
CA LEU A 175 -12.33 15.02 -24.45
C LEU A 175 -13.36 15.86 -25.19
N HIS A 176 -13.67 15.48 -26.42
CA HIS A 176 -14.69 16.09 -27.26
C HIS A 176 -15.69 15.06 -27.72
N GLN A 177 -16.84 15.51 -28.23
CA GLN A 177 -17.89 14.64 -28.74
C GLN A 177 -17.40 13.66 -29.82
N ASN A 178 -16.37 14.04 -30.59
CA ASN A 178 -15.80 13.27 -31.70
C ASN A 178 -14.43 12.66 -31.42
N GLY A 179 -13.98 12.61 -30.16
CA GLY A 179 -12.68 12.03 -29.79
C GLY A 179 -11.88 12.85 -28.78
N MET A 180 -10.56 12.75 -28.88
CA MET A 180 -9.61 13.49 -28.04
C MET A 180 -8.70 14.38 -28.91
N SER A 181 -8.31 15.54 -28.39
CA SER A 181 -7.23 16.37 -28.94
C SER A 181 -6.22 16.69 -27.86
N ALA A 182 -4.96 16.89 -28.27
CA ALA A 182 -3.89 17.41 -27.42
C ALA A 182 -3.93 18.94 -27.35
#